data_c3a7f68238d336982e451c37d5d50de0
#
_entry.id   c3a7f68238d336982e451c37d5d50de0
#
_cell.length_a   1.000
_cell.length_b   1.000
_cell.length_c   1.000
_cell.angle_alpha   90.00
_cell.angle_beta   90.00
_cell.angle_gamma   90.00
#
_symmetry.space_group_name_H-M   'P 1'
#
loop_
_entity.id
_entity.type
_entity.pdbx_description
1 polymer ?
#
loop_
_entity_poly.entity_id
_entity_poly.type
_entity_poly.pdbx_seq_one_letter_code
_entity_poly.pdbx_strand_id
1 'polypeptide(L)'
;MLKQLFFKSVVLILLCFDVCLSQGIAEVYEPPHIKSIVFKQTDEQQFPIVALGTPMVLEFDDLNGDEKNYYYKIKYFNHDWTPSNLFESEFLDGFDNLRIENYQTSFNTLQPYTHYRLDLPNEQTKIKLSGNYMLEVYDEDDLLVFSRRFLVYENQATVGAGVYRPRDFGYYNTHQ
;
A
#
# COMPACT_ATOMS: atom_id res chain seq x y z
N MET A 1 -3.88 14.48 -51.51
CA MET A 1 -4.82 13.88 -50.54
C MET A 1 -4.17 12.76 -49.70
N LEU A 2 -3.49 11.79 -50.27
CA LEU A 2 -2.91 10.64 -49.54
C LEU A 2 -1.86 11.05 -48.48
N LYS A 3 -0.97 12.01 -48.79
CA LYS A 3 0.04 12.51 -47.83
C LYS A 3 -0.55 13.24 -46.63
N GLN A 4 -1.65 13.96 -46.80
CA GLN A 4 -2.35 14.65 -45.69
C GLN A 4 -3.11 13.66 -44.80
N LEU A 5 -3.64 12.57 -45.36
CA LEU A 5 -4.29 11.51 -44.61
C LEU A 5 -3.26 10.76 -43.72
N PHE A 6 -2.10 10.45 -44.31
CA PHE A 6 -1.00 9.79 -43.63
C PHE A 6 -0.46 10.63 -42.47
N PHE A 7 -0.28 11.93 -42.69
CA PHE A 7 0.19 12.86 -41.63
C PHE A 7 -0.82 12.98 -40.46
N LYS A 8 -2.14 13.07 -40.76
CA LYS A 8 -3.19 13.08 -39.74
C LYS A 8 -3.27 11.78 -38.95
N SER A 9 -3.05 10.61 -39.61
CA SER A 9 -3.03 9.31 -38.99
C SER A 9 -1.82 9.16 -38.02
N VAL A 10 -0.65 9.64 -38.42
CA VAL A 10 0.57 9.61 -37.60
C VAL A 10 0.44 10.53 -36.37
N VAL A 11 -0.15 11.72 -36.54
CA VAL A 11 -0.42 12.64 -35.41
C VAL A 11 -1.43 12.05 -34.43
N LEU A 12 -2.46 11.35 -34.92
CA LEU A 12 -3.45 10.70 -34.08
C LEU A 12 -2.85 9.53 -33.27
N ILE A 13 -1.93 8.76 -33.88
CA ILE A 13 -1.22 7.66 -33.21
C ILE A 13 -0.27 8.21 -32.13
N LEU A 14 0.44 9.31 -32.40
CA LEU A 14 1.30 9.98 -31.41
C LEU A 14 0.52 10.53 -30.23
N LEU A 15 -0.68 11.09 -30.45
CA LEU A 15 -1.57 11.58 -29.38
C LEU A 15 -2.13 10.46 -28.50
N CYS A 16 -2.27 9.24 -29.01
CA CYS A 16 -2.72 8.08 -28.22
C CYS A 16 -1.61 7.51 -27.31
N PHE A 17 -0.34 7.81 -27.57
CA PHE A 17 0.77 7.29 -26.76
C PHE A 17 0.97 8.04 -25.43
N ASP A 18 0.54 9.30 -25.35
CA ASP A 18 0.71 10.11 -24.15
C ASP A 18 -0.30 9.79 -23.01
N VAL A 19 -1.35 9.02 -23.28
CA VAL A 19 -2.41 8.72 -22.30
C VAL A 19 -2.07 7.54 -21.39
N CYS A 20 -1.01 6.77 -21.67
CA CYS A 20 -0.66 5.55 -20.94
C CYS A 20 0.40 5.70 -19.83
N LEU A 21 0.92 6.89 -19.53
CA LEU A 21 2.07 7.06 -18.63
C LEU A 21 1.74 7.50 -17.19
N SER A 22 0.46 7.56 -16.83
CA SER A 22 0.07 7.89 -15.45
C SER A 22 -0.43 6.66 -14.69
N GLN A 23 0.36 5.60 -14.62
CA GLN A 23 0.11 4.51 -13.69
C GLN A 23 1.00 4.70 -12.48
N GLY A 24 0.40 4.98 -11.32
CA GLY A 24 1.10 4.94 -10.05
C GLY A 24 1.76 3.58 -9.84
N ILE A 25 2.82 3.51 -9.04
CA ILE A 25 3.56 2.26 -8.79
C ILE A 25 2.59 1.21 -8.22
N ALA A 26 2.48 0.08 -8.91
CA ALA A 26 1.63 -1.03 -8.49
C ALA A 26 2.29 -1.81 -7.33
N GLU A 27 1.46 -2.49 -6.54
CA GLU A 27 1.97 -3.48 -5.58
C GLU A 27 2.67 -4.63 -6.30
N VAL A 28 3.75 -5.13 -5.69
CA VAL A 28 4.41 -6.36 -6.10
C VAL A 28 3.77 -7.53 -5.37
N TYR A 29 3.29 -8.51 -6.15
CA TYR A 29 2.67 -9.71 -5.60
C TYR A 29 3.72 -10.70 -5.14
N GLU A 30 3.35 -11.45 -4.11
CA GLU A 30 4.21 -12.45 -3.49
C GLU A 30 4.59 -13.60 -4.43
N PRO A 31 5.80 -14.17 -4.29
CA PRO A 31 6.19 -15.40 -4.95
C PRO A 31 5.44 -16.61 -4.38
N PRO A 32 5.42 -17.76 -5.08
CA PRO A 32 4.61 -18.93 -4.71
C PRO A 32 4.86 -19.49 -3.31
N HIS A 33 6.04 -19.30 -2.73
CA HIS A 33 6.39 -19.79 -1.40
C HIS A 33 5.95 -18.84 -0.27
N ILE A 34 5.62 -17.60 -0.56
CA ILE A 34 5.07 -16.68 0.43
C ILE A 34 3.55 -16.77 0.40
N LYS A 35 2.93 -16.96 1.57
CA LYS A 35 1.49 -17.15 1.72
C LYS A 35 0.95 -16.38 2.92
N SER A 36 -0.37 -16.39 3.05
CA SER A 36 -1.09 -15.85 4.22
C SER A 36 -0.75 -14.40 4.54
N ILE A 37 -0.41 -13.58 3.52
CA ILE A 37 -0.09 -12.18 3.77
C ILE A 37 -1.31 -11.45 4.28
N VAL A 38 -1.24 -10.98 5.51
CA VAL A 38 -2.26 -10.17 6.17
C VAL A 38 -1.63 -8.88 6.65
N PHE A 39 -2.17 -7.75 6.19
CA PHE A 39 -1.75 -6.44 6.67
C PHE A 39 -2.99 -5.70 7.16
N LYS A 40 -3.11 -5.51 8.48
CA LYS A 40 -4.34 -5.08 9.13
C LYS A 40 -4.07 -4.21 10.36
N GLN A 41 -5.06 -3.44 10.76
CA GLN A 41 -5.06 -2.72 12.02
C GLN A 41 -5.52 -3.64 13.18
N THR A 42 -6.62 -4.37 12.98
CA THR A 42 -7.20 -5.32 13.94
C THR A 42 -7.74 -6.54 13.21
N ASP A 43 -8.15 -7.58 13.93
CA ASP A 43 -8.74 -8.78 13.34
C ASP A 43 -10.05 -8.51 12.57
N GLU A 44 -10.77 -7.44 12.91
CA GLU A 44 -12.01 -7.06 12.24
C GLU A 44 -11.78 -6.14 11.03
N GLN A 45 -10.69 -5.35 11.02
CA GLN A 45 -10.36 -4.42 9.94
C GLN A 45 -9.22 -4.97 9.09
N GLN A 46 -9.58 -5.57 7.97
CA GLN A 46 -8.61 -6.13 7.01
C GLN A 46 -8.03 -5.09 6.03
N PHE A 47 -8.58 -3.87 6.00
CA PHE A 47 -8.07 -2.81 5.15
C PHE A 47 -6.98 -2.02 5.87
N PRO A 48 -5.81 -1.82 5.25
CA PRO A 48 -4.71 -1.08 5.85
C PRO A 48 -4.92 0.44 5.74
N ILE A 49 -6.01 0.95 6.35
CA ILE A 49 -6.33 2.37 6.45
C ILE A 49 -6.41 2.71 7.93
N VAL A 50 -5.47 3.48 8.43
CA VAL A 50 -5.28 3.70 9.86
C VAL A 50 -5.11 5.17 10.22
N ALA A 51 -5.52 5.55 11.43
CA ALA A 51 -5.18 6.85 11.98
C ALA A 51 -3.68 6.91 12.32
N LEU A 52 -3.10 8.09 12.18
CA LEU A 52 -1.68 8.31 12.52
C LEU A 52 -1.41 7.86 13.97
N GLY A 53 -0.35 7.06 14.12
CA GLY A 53 0.05 6.49 15.42
C GLY A 53 -0.73 5.23 15.83
N THR A 54 -1.70 4.77 15.05
CA THR A 54 -2.43 3.53 15.35
C THR A 54 -1.60 2.30 14.98
N PRO A 55 -1.55 1.27 15.85
CA PRO A 55 -0.84 0.04 15.56
C PRO A 55 -1.42 -0.72 14.36
N MET A 56 -0.53 -1.23 13.53
CA MET A 56 -0.78 -2.13 12.39
C MET A 56 0.11 -3.35 12.51
N VAL A 57 -0.30 -4.44 11.89
CA VAL A 57 0.45 -5.69 11.87
C VAL A 57 0.51 -6.22 10.44
N LEU A 58 1.72 -6.53 9.98
CA LEU A 58 1.96 -7.38 8.81
C LEU A 58 2.30 -8.77 9.29
N GLU A 59 1.60 -9.77 8.78
CA GLU A 59 1.89 -11.19 9.00
C GLU A 59 2.00 -11.90 7.66
N PHE A 60 2.90 -12.87 7.55
CA PHE A 60 3.02 -13.74 6.37
C PHE A 60 3.76 -15.04 6.70
N ASP A 61 3.55 -16.05 5.87
CA ASP A 61 4.16 -17.36 5.99
C ASP A 61 5.14 -17.64 4.83
N ASP A 62 6.38 -18.06 5.14
CA ASP A 62 7.30 -18.63 4.16
C ASP A 62 7.23 -20.17 4.22
N LEU A 63 6.74 -20.78 3.13
CA LEU A 63 6.55 -22.22 3.00
C LEU A 63 7.86 -23.00 2.75
N ASN A 64 9.00 -22.33 2.61
CA ASN A 64 10.30 -23.01 2.56
C ASN A 64 10.69 -23.60 3.93
N GLY A 65 10.08 -23.10 5.02
CA GLY A 65 10.27 -23.64 6.37
C GLY A 65 11.64 -23.36 6.98
N ASP A 66 12.48 -22.59 6.30
CA ASP A 66 13.79 -22.16 6.77
C ASP A 66 13.68 -20.79 7.43
N GLU A 67 14.59 -20.49 8.37
CA GLU A 67 14.75 -19.16 8.92
C GLU A 67 15.48 -18.27 7.91
N LYS A 68 14.74 -17.37 7.25
CA LYS A 68 15.30 -16.38 6.35
C LYS A 68 15.29 -15.00 6.97
N ASN A 69 16.22 -14.16 6.53
CA ASN A 69 16.24 -12.77 6.91
C ASN A 69 15.38 -11.98 5.92
N TYR A 70 14.26 -11.45 6.40
CA TYR A 70 13.45 -10.49 5.67
C TYR A 70 13.65 -9.10 6.25
N TYR A 71 13.70 -8.11 5.36
CA TYR A 71 13.85 -6.69 5.68
C TYR A 71 12.66 -5.92 5.18
N TYR A 72 12.29 -4.85 5.86
CA TYR A 72 11.20 -3.99 5.41
C TYR A 72 11.65 -2.57 5.17
N LYS A 73 11.03 -1.92 4.17
CA LYS A 73 11.19 -0.51 3.86
C LYS A 73 9.81 0.13 3.76
N ILE A 74 9.68 1.38 4.21
CA ILE A 74 8.44 2.14 4.12
C ILE A 74 8.68 3.32 3.19
N LYS A 75 7.90 3.41 2.11
CA LYS A 75 7.97 4.50 1.13
C LYS A 75 6.72 5.36 1.17
N TYR A 76 6.91 6.66 1.02
CA TYR A 76 5.84 7.64 0.96
C TYR A 76 5.51 8.02 -0.49
N PHE A 77 4.22 8.14 -0.79
CA PHE A 77 3.71 8.44 -2.13
C PHE A 77 2.79 9.65 -2.12
N ASN A 78 2.72 10.33 -3.27
CA ASN A 78 1.75 11.37 -3.52
C ASN A 78 0.32 10.76 -3.59
N HIS A 79 -0.69 11.63 -3.64
CA HIS A 79 -2.11 11.22 -3.69
C HIS A 79 -2.46 10.33 -4.90
N ASP A 80 -1.71 10.41 -5.98
CA ASP A 80 -1.85 9.65 -7.21
C ASP A 80 -0.96 8.39 -7.29
N TRP A 81 -0.32 8.02 -6.18
CA TRP A 81 0.63 6.93 -6.06
C TRP A 81 1.91 7.10 -6.91
N THR A 82 2.25 8.32 -7.28
CA THR A 82 3.60 8.62 -7.78
C THR A 82 4.58 8.76 -6.61
N PRO A 83 5.87 8.44 -6.80
CA PRO A 83 6.87 8.61 -5.76
C PRO A 83 6.91 10.05 -5.25
N SER A 84 6.96 10.23 -3.94
CA SER A 84 7.15 11.55 -3.33
C SER A 84 8.61 11.96 -3.38
N ASN A 85 8.84 13.28 -3.38
CA ASN A 85 10.18 13.87 -3.26
C ASN A 85 10.59 14.16 -1.80
N LEU A 86 9.77 13.76 -0.82
CA LEU A 86 10.09 13.93 0.59
C LEU A 86 11.27 13.05 0.97
N PHE A 87 12.16 13.59 1.80
CA PHE A 87 13.20 12.79 2.45
C PHE A 87 12.58 11.86 3.49
N GLU A 88 13.18 10.69 3.69
CA GLU A 88 12.68 9.71 4.64
C GLU A 88 12.46 10.27 6.05
N SER A 89 13.40 11.08 6.54
CA SER A 89 13.31 11.75 7.85
C SER A 89 12.13 12.72 7.99
N GLU A 90 11.46 13.11 6.90
CA GLU A 90 10.28 13.98 6.94
C GLU A 90 9.01 13.18 7.26
N PHE A 91 8.89 11.94 6.79
CA PHE A 91 7.70 11.11 6.98
C PHE A 91 7.90 9.91 7.94
N LEU A 92 9.15 9.52 8.23
CA LEU A 92 9.49 8.51 9.23
C LEU A 92 10.34 9.12 10.36
N ASP A 93 10.17 8.56 11.56
CA ASP A 93 11.05 8.73 12.71
C ASP A 93 11.67 7.35 13.01
N GLY A 94 13.01 7.25 12.85
CA GLY A 94 13.74 6.01 13.02
C GLY A 94 14.55 5.62 11.79
N PHE A 95 14.60 4.34 11.50
CA PHE A 95 15.43 3.77 10.45
C PHE A 95 14.60 3.03 9.40
N ASP A 96 15.11 3.01 8.18
CA ASP A 96 14.63 2.19 7.06
C ASP A 96 15.50 0.93 6.91
N ASN A 97 15.01 -0.03 6.13
CA ASN A 97 15.71 -1.29 5.85
C ASN A 97 16.04 -2.11 7.09
N LEU A 98 15.05 -2.27 7.95
CA LEU A 98 15.20 -3.03 9.20
C LEU A 98 14.77 -4.48 9.02
N ARG A 99 15.45 -5.39 9.72
CA ARG A 99 15.11 -6.81 9.73
C ARG A 99 13.80 -7.05 10.48
N ILE A 100 12.99 -7.99 9.98
CA ILE A 100 11.82 -8.54 10.68
C ILE A 100 12.32 -9.59 11.65
N GLU A 101 12.34 -9.27 12.94
CA GLU A 101 12.94 -10.12 13.98
C GLU A 101 11.94 -11.09 14.62
N ASN A 102 10.64 -10.79 14.52
CA ASN A 102 9.61 -11.64 15.12
C ASN A 102 9.17 -12.70 14.12
N TYR A 103 9.64 -13.92 14.31
CA TYR A 103 9.26 -15.08 13.49
C TYR A 103 9.15 -16.34 14.34
N GLN A 104 8.36 -17.29 13.85
CA GLN A 104 8.16 -18.59 14.48
C GLN A 104 8.09 -19.70 13.45
N THR A 105 8.98 -20.70 13.58
CA THR A 105 8.99 -21.87 12.70
C THR A 105 7.95 -22.88 13.15
N SER A 106 7.23 -23.45 12.18
CA SER A 106 6.25 -24.50 12.43
C SER A 106 6.92 -25.78 12.96
N PHE A 107 6.22 -26.47 13.85
CA PHE A 107 6.70 -27.75 14.39
C PHE A 107 5.70 -28.87 14.09
N ASN A 108 6.21 -29.99 13.59
CA ASN A 108 5.46 -31.22 13.31
C ASN A 108 4.25 -31.02 12.37
N THR A 109 4.42 -30.18 11.33
CA THR A 109 3.41 -29.93 10.29
C THR A 109 3.74 -30.70 9.02
N LEU A 110 2.71 -31.05 8.22
CA LEU A 110 2.90 -31.71 6.92
C LEU A 110 3.64 -30.84 5.92
N GLN A 111 3.37 -29.53 5.93
CA GLN A 111 4.07 -28.52 5.19
C GLN A 111 4.82 -27.65 6.20
N PRO A 112 6.16 -27.67 6.22
CA PRO A 112 6.94 -26.72 7.01
C PRO A 112 6.69 -25.28 6.55
N TYR A 113 6.64 -24.36 7.49
CA TYR A 113 6.58 -22.93 7.21
C TYR A 113 7.21 -22.15 8.35
N THR A 114 7.64 -20.93 8.05
CA THR A 114 8.05 -19.94 9.05
C THR A 114 7.10 -18.77 8.98
N HIS A 115 6.45 -18.48 10.10
CA HIS A 115 5.54 -17.35 10.27
C HIS A 115 6.32 -16.12 10.68
N TYR A 116 6.16 -15.01 9.96
CA TYR A 116 6.78 -13.71 10.23
C TYR A 116 5.73 -12.72 10.66
N ARG A 117 6.10 -11.86 11.61
CA ARG A 117 5.25 -10.79 12.12
C ARG A 117 6.03 -9.49 12.27
N LEU A 118 5.47 -8.41 11.73
CA LEU A 118 5.97 -7.05 11.87
C LEU A 118 4.88 -6.17 12.49
N ASP A 119 5.13 -5.64 13.66
CA ASP A 119 4.28 -4.64 14.30
C ASP A 119 4.78 -3.23 13.93
N LEU A 120 3.85 -2.34 13.53
CA LEU A 120 4.09 -0.93 13.18
C LEU A 120 3.07 -0.05 13.90
N PRO A 121 3.45 1.12 14.46
CA PRO A 121 4.82 1.55 14.69
C PRO A 121 5.53 0.66 15.72
N ASN A 122 6.86 0.61 15.65
CA ASN A 122 7.70 -0.05 16.65
C ASN A 122 8.73 0.92 17.24
N GLU A 123 9.70 0.43 18.03
CA GLU A 123 10.71 1.27 18.67
C GLU A 123 11.66 1.93 17.66
N GLN A 124 11.85 1.30 16.50
CA GLN A 124 12.82 1.70 15.48
C GLN A 124 12.19 2.43 14.29
N THR A 125 10.86 2.34 14.12
CA THR A 125 10.15 2.96 12.98
C THR A 125 8.80 3.50 13.39
N LYS A 126 8.61 4.82 13.20
CA LYS A 126 7.32 5.50 13.45
C LYS A 126 6.96 6.39 12.29
N ILE A 127 5.69 6.38 11.91
CA ILE A 127 5.15 7.24 10.86
C ILE A 127 4.82 8.61 11.44
N LYS A 128 5.23 9.68 10.74
CA LYS A 128 5.07 11.07 11.20
C LYS A 128 3.99 11.83 10.46
N LEU A 129 3.68 11.45 9.23
CA LEU A 129 2.73 12.16 8.37
C LEU A 129 1.57 11.27 7.96
N SER A 130 0.42 11.88 7.72
CA SER A 130 -0.69 11.25 6.99
C SER A 130 -0.39 11.20 5.49
N GLY A 131 -0.91 10.20 4.78
CA GLY A 131 -0.72 10.05 3.34
C GLY A 131 -0.73 8.61 2.85
N ASN A 132 -0.22 8.43 1.64
CA ASN A 132 -0.14 7.14 0.97
C ASN A 132 1.22 6.51 1.21
N TYR A 133 1.23 5.27 1.62
CA TYR A 133 2.43 4.53 1.96
C TYR A 133 2.47 3.18 1.25
N MET A 134 3.68 2.68 1.03
CA MET A 134 3.93 1.31 0.61
C MET A 134 4.92 0.68 1.56
N LEU A 135 4.54 -0.46 2.13
CA LEU A 135 5.41 -1.34 2.86
C LEU A 135 5.99 -2.36 1.88
N GLU A 136 7.29 -2.39 1.76
CA GLU A 136 8.04 -3.29 0.89
C GLU A 136 8.83 -4.28 1.74
N VAL A 137 8.78 -5.56 1.39
CA VAL A 137 9.53 -6.62 2.07
C VAL A 137 10.58 -7.16 1.11
N TYR A 138 11.82 -7.20 1.57
CA TYR A 138 13.00 -7.61 0.85
C TYR A 138 13.63 -8.86 1.49
N ASP A 139 14.31 -9.66 0.70
CA ASP A 139 15.15 -10.75 1.19
C ASP A 139 16.58 -10.28 1.53
N GLU A 140 17.43 -11.22 1.91
CA GLU A 140 18.83 -10.95 2.28
C GLU A 140 19.72 -10.50 1.11
N ASP A 141 19.29 -10.76 -0.14
CA ASP A 141 19.96 -10.31 -1.36
C ASP A 141 19.46 -8.93 -1.84
N ASP A 142 18.66 -8.22 -1.01
CA ASP A 142 18.00 -6.94 -1.32
C ASP A 142 17.06 -7.04 -2.55
N LEU A 143 16.47 -8.23 -2.77
CA LEU A 143 15.45 -8.43 -3.80
C LEU A 143 14.07 -8.21 -3.20
N LEU A 144 13.25 -7.42 -3.90
CA LEU A 144 11.87 -7.15 -3.48
C LEU A 144 11.02 -8.42 -3.59
N VAL A 145 10.53 -8.91 -2.45
CA VAL A 145 9.70 -10.13 -2.35
C VAL A 145 8.23 -9.81 -2.59
N PHE A 146 7.71 -8.81 -1.89
CA PHE A 146 6.35 -8.30 -2.11
C PHE A 146 6.20 -6.89 -1.54
N SER A 147 5.12 -6.22 -1.91
CA SER A 147 4.76 -4.93 -1.31
C SER A 147 3.27 -4.83 -1.03
N ARG A 148 2.89 -3.98 -0.06
CA ARG A 148 1.50 -3.71 0.30
C ARG A 148 1.29 -2.22 0.53
N ARG A 149 0.25 -1.67 -0.08
CA ARG A 149 -0.19 -0.28 0.11
C ARG A 149 -0.93 -0.13 1.42
N PHE A 150 -0.75 1.01 2.06
CA PHE A 150 -1.57 1.42 3.18
C PHE A 150 -1.76 2.93 3.22
N LEU A 151 -2.78 3.35 3.94
CA LEU A 151 -3.15 4.75 4.07
C LEU A 151 -3.10 5.15 5.54
N VAL A 152 -2.46 6.27 5.80
CA VAL A 152 -2.44 6.89 7.11
C VAL A 152 -3.21 8.18 7.06
N TYR A 153 -4.22 8.35 7.93
CA TYR A 153 -5.01 9.57 7.99
C TYR A 153 -4.90 10.27 9.34
N GLU A 154 -5.12 11.57 9.32
CA GLU A 154 -5.28 12.38 10.51
C GLU A 154 -6.70 12.91 10.58
N ASN A 155 -7.28 12.89 11.78
CA ASN A 155 -8.63 13.41 12.00
C ASN A 155 -8.57 14.93 12.28
N GLN A 156 -8.27 15.72 11.26
CA GLN A 156 -8.12 17.17 11.36
C GLN A 156 -9.44 17.95 11.15
N ALA A 157 -10.51 17.29 10.70
CA ALA A 157 -11.79 17.94 10.43
C ALA A 157 -12.96 17.03 10.79
N THR A 158 -14.01 17.62 11.32
CA THR A 158 -15.30 16.95 11.52
C THR A 158 -16.24 17.34 10.41
N VAL A 159 -16.74 16.34 9.65
CA VAL A 159 -17.73 16.55 8.60
C VAL A 159 -19.10 16.20 9.14
N GLY A 160 -20.00 17.20 9.18
CA GLY A 160 -21.43 17.00 9.45
C GLY A 160 -22.21 16.83 8.14
N ALA A 161 -22.94 15.74 7.99
CA ALA A 161 -23.87 15.54 6.89
C ALA A 161 -25.30 15.67 7.38
N GLY A 162 -26.13 16.45 6.68
CA GLY A 162 -27.55 16.59 6.95
C GLY A 162 -28.37 16.25 5.69
N VAL A 163 -29.39 15.43 5.86
CA VAL A 163 -30.35 15.14 4.80
C VAL A 163 -31.54 16.07 4.97
N TYR A 164 -31.78 16.87 3.95
CA TYR A 164 -32.90 17.81 3.91
C TYR A 164 -33.88 17.41 2.82
N ARG A 165 -35.18 17.72 3.04
CA ARG A 165 -36.19 17.54 1.99
C ARG A 165 -35.86 18.45 0.82
N PRO A 166 -36.02 17.96 -0.42
CA PRO A 166 -35.81 18.78 -1.61
C PRO A 166 -36.79 19.97 -1.60
N ARG A 167 -36.31 21.13 -2.01
CA ARG A 167 -37.13 22.35 -2.14
C ARG A 167 -38.10 22.30 -3.33
N ASP A 168 -37.82 21.44 -4.31
CA ASP A 168 -38.63 21.25 -5.49
C ASP A 168 -39.63 20.12 -5.25
N PHE A 169 -40.93 20.41 -5.41
CA PHE A 169 -42.02 19.45 -5.25
C PHE A 169 -41.91 18.24 -6.19
N GLY A 170 -41.27 18.41 -7.37
CA GLY A 170 -41.04 17.33 -8.32
C GLY A 170 -40.17 16.19 -7.78
N TYR A 171 -39.28 16.46 -6.84
CA TYR A 171 -38.34 15.46 -6.25
C TYR A 171 -38.78 14.98 -4.86
N TYR A 172 -39.92 15.47 -4.35
CA TYR A 172 -40.36 15.15 -2.99
C TYR A 172 -40.65 13.66 -2.76
N ASN A 173 -41.09 12.96 -3.81
CA ASN A 173 -41.50 11.55 -3.76
C ASN A 173 -40.57 10.59 -4.50
N THR A 174 -39.55 11.07 -5.18
CA THR A 174 -38.70 10.23 -6.06
C THR A 174 -37.26 10.04 -5.59
N HIS A 175 -36.80 10.87 -4.66
CA HIS A 175 -35.44 10.80 -4.13
C HIS A 175 -35.45 10.98 -2.59
N GLN A 176 -35.50 9.86 -1.90
CA GLN A 176 -35.22 9.76 -0.47
C GLN A 176 -33.78 9.31 -0.26
#